data_cbda11a97e75ea74a63e3136d98eed36
#
_entry.id   cbda11a97e75ea74a63e3136d98eed36
#
_cell.length_a   1.000
_cell.length_b   1.000
_cell.length_c   1.000
_cell.angle_alpha   90.00
_cell.angle_beta   90.00
_cell.angle_gamma   90.00
#
_symmetry.space_group_name_H-M   'P 1'
#
loop_
_entity.id
_entity.type
_entity.pdbx_description
1 polymer ?
#
loop_
_entity_poly.entity_id
_entity_poly.type
_entity_poly.pdbx_seq_one_letter_code
_entity_poly.pdbx_strand_id
1 'polypeptide(L)'
;SRGLGDVYKRQILCTLFFGKIANKFAFALDLYYLCSRKCGRIWLLATTEKNAKTALRGFSKPVRLYQITFVFVGIAVFLPSIMYHYYSGEKPMNYLFTSESVSEGHPDKVADQISDALLDEFLAYDPNSKVACETLVTTGQVVLAGEVKSNAYVDLMEVARRVIHRIGYNKSSYKFDADSCGIFSAIHEQSADINRGVERAEAMSQGAGDQGMMFGYACNETDNYMPLSLDLSHLLLTELAVIRREASAMTYLRKGKVTSYLRPDSKSQVTIEYNERNEPVRVHTIVLSTQHDEFVTPADDSKEAQEAADREMLQTIYNDVKQVLLPRVIAQLPERVRTLFDDQLILLVNPTGKFVIGGPHGDTGLTGRKIIVDTYGGKGGHGGGAFSGKDPSKVDPVSYTHLTLPTILRV
;
A
#
# COMPACT_ATOMS: atom_id res chain seq x y z
N SER A 1 -14.62 16.83 -21.80
CA SER A 1 -13.15 16.70 -21.94
C SER A 1 -12.38 18.04 -21.91
N ARG A 2 -12.96 19.12 -21.35
CA ARG A 2 -12.27 20.44 -21.28
C ARG A 2 -11.70 20.77 -19.89
N GLY A 3 -11.80 19.88 -18.90
CA GLY A 3 -11.42 20.16 -17.50
C GLY A 3 -10.03 19.71 -17.06
N LEU A 4 -9.47 18.68 -17.66
CA LEU A 4 -8.20 18.07 -17.20
C LEU A 4 -6.95 18.83 -17.67
N GLY A 5 -6.96 19.46 -18.83
CA GLY A 5 -5.81 20.23 -19.35
C GLY A 5 -5.44 21.48 -18.55
N ASP A 6 -6.40 22.04 -17.82
CA ASP A 6 -6.21 23.29 -17.06
C ASP A 6 -5.62 23.04 -15.66
N VAL A 7 -5.83 21.87 -15.10
CA VAL A 7 -5.26 21.45 -13.80
C VAL A 7 -3.77 21.14 -13.93
N TYR A 8 -3.36 20.44 -14.98
CA TYR A 8 -1.96 20.14 -15.27
C TYR A 8 -1.10 21.38 -15.55
N LYS A 9 -1.63 22.35 -16.30
CA LYS A 9 -0.92 23.61 -16.56
C LYS A 9 -0.72 24.45 -15.28
N ARG A 10 -1.62 24.33 -14.30
CA ARG A 10 -1.50 25.04 -13.01
C ARG A 10 -0.45 24.43 -12.10
N GLN A 11 -0.31 23.10 -12.07
CA GLN A 11 0.72 22.42 -11.28
C GLN A 11 2.13 22.68 -11.81
N ILE A 12 2.32 22.66 -13.13
CA ILE A 12 3.62 22.94 -13.76
C ILE A 12 4.08 24.38 -13.50
N LEU A 13 3.18 25.37 -13.54
CA LEU A 13 3.53 26.76 -13.23
C LEU A 13 3.92 26.97 -11.75
N CYS A 14 3.27 26.31 -10.82
CA CYS A 14 3.66 26.36 -9.40
C CYS A 14 5.03 25.71 -9.18
N THR A 15 5.28 24.54 -9.76
CA THR A 15 6.53 23.79 -9.52
C THR A 15 7.75 24.50 -10.13
N LEU A 16 7.62 25.11 -11.31
CA LEU A 16 8.70 25.87 -11.95
C LEU A 16 9.02 27.19 -11.23
N PHE A 17 8.05 27.78 -10.54
CA PHE A 17 8.25 29.00 -9.77
C PHE A 17 8.96 28.75 -8.43
N PHE A 18 8.64 27.66 -7.75
CA PHE A 18 9.27 27.29 -6.47
C PHE A 18 10.70 26.74 -6.64
N GLY A 19 11.00 26.02 -7.71
CA GLY A 19 12.32 25.43 -7.95
C GLY A 19 13.44 26.47 -8.21
N LYS A 20 13.13 27.66 -8.71
CA LYS A 20 14.12 28.74 -8.92
C LYS A 20 14.36 29.62 -7.69
N ILE A 21 13.49 29.57 -6.70
CA ILE A 21 13.58 30.39 -5.50
C ILE A 21 14.33 29.68 -4.36
N ALA A 22 14.25 28.33 -4.31
CA ALA A 22 14.87 27.53 -3.23
C ALA A 22 16.43 27.59 -3.19
N ASN A 23 17.08 27.95 -4.27
CA ASN A 23 18.56 27.93 -4.33
C ASN A 23 19.26 29.24 -3.92
N LYS A 24 18.58 30.21 -3.34
CA LYS A 24 19.20 31.50 -2.92
C LYS A 24 18.79 32.00 -1.52
N PHE A 25 18.23 31.17 -0.64
CA PHE A 25 17.78 31.67 0.65
C PHE A 25 18.35 30.89 1.84
N ALA A 26 19.45 31.40 2.36
CA ALA A 26 19.82 31.29 3.76
C ALA A 26 19.44 32.53 4.58
N PHE A 27 18.83 33.57 4.02
CA PHE A 27 18.33 34.74 4.77
C PHE A 27 17.33 35.53 3.92
N ALA A 28 16.12 35.67 4.45
CA ALA A 28 15.01 36.59 4.13
C ALA A 28 13.73 35.95 3.63
N LEU A 29 12.84 35.69 4.54
CA LEU A 29 11.37 35.69 4.37
C LEU A 29 10.97 37.05 3.83
N ASP A 30 10.48 37.23 2.61
CA ASP A 30 9.97 38.57 2.37
C ASP A 30 9.07 38.85 1.17
N LEU A 31 8.66 37.91 0.34
CA LEU A 31 7.64 38.22 -0.68
C LEU A 31 6.70 37.01 -1.00
N TYR A 32 5.41 37.17 -0.73
CA TYR A 32 4.38 36.26 -1.22
C TYR A 32 3.56 36.93 -2.30
N TYR A 33 3.39 36.28 -3.48
CA TYR A 33 2.48 36.71 -4.52
C TYR A 33 1.21 35.88 -4.47
N LEU A 34 0.08 36.49 -4.26
CA LEU A 34 -1.24 35.89 -4.44
C LEU A 34 -1.92 36.55 -5.67
N CYS A 35 -2.07 35.80 -6.75
CA CYS A 35 -2.78 36.25 -7.92
C CYS A 35 -4.17 35.58 -7.99
N SER A 36 -5.23 36.37 -7.84
CA SER A 36 -6.60 35.95 -8.04
C SER A 36 -7.11 36.43 -9.41
N ARG A 37 -7.39 35.51 -10.35
CA ARG A 37 -7.87 35.81 -11.72
C ARG A 37 -9.27 36.41 -11.80
N LYS A 38 -10.07 36.36 -10.71
CA LYS A 38 -11.45 36.90 -10.74
C LYS A 38 -11.56 38.39 -10.42
N CYS A 39 -10.52 39.04 -9.89
CA CYS A 39 -10.62 40.43 -9.45
C CYS A 39 -9.65 41.39 -10.13
N GLY A 40 -8.77 40.97 -11.03
CA GLY A 40 -7.77 41.84 -11.66
C GLY A 40 -6.84 42.57 -10.66
N ARG A 41 -6.70 42.10 -9.42
CA ARG A 41 -5.90 42.73 -8.38
C ARG A 41 -4.68 41.86 -8.03
N ILE A 42 -3.53 42.51 -7.99
CA ILE A 42 -2.28 41.92 -7.53
C ILE A 42 -2.08 42.38 -6.09
N TRP A 43 -1.95 41.42 -5.16
CA TRP A 43 -1.61 41.72 -3.78
C TRP A 43 -0.11 41.50 -3.58
N LEU A 44 0.59 42.54 -3.14
CA LEU A 44 2.01 42.50 -2.82
C LEU A 44 2.14 42.60 -1.30
N LEU A 45 2.67 41.56 -0.66
CA LEU A 45 3.03 41.58 0.74
C LEU A 45 4.53 41.86 0.84
N ALA A 46 4.92 43.02 1.33
CA ALA A 46 6.31 43.39 1.58
C ALA A 46 6.48 43.75 3.05
N THR A 47 7.52 43.22 3.67
CA THR A 47 7.80 43.44 5.12
C THR A 47 8.44 44.78 5.43
N THR A 48 8.96 45.48 4.41
CA THR A 48 9.50 46.83 4.56
C THR A 48 9.21 47.72 3.32
N GLU A 49 9.08 49.04 3.52
CA GLU A 49 8.88 50.03 2.45
C GLU A 49 10.00 50.00 1.39
N LYS A 50 11.21 49.63 1.80
CA LYS A 50 12.38 49.51 0.92
C LYS A 50 12.26 48.37 -0.08
N ASN A 51 11.68 47.27 0.33
CA ASN A 51 11.48 46.08 -0.50
C ASN A 51 10.32 46.28 -1.50
N ALA A 52 9.27 47.03 -1.10
CA ALA A 52 8.17 47.39 -1.98
C ALA A 52 8.61 48.29 -3.16
N LYS A 53 9.48 49.27 -2.92
CA LYS A 53 10.02 50.15 -3.94
C LYS A 53 10.95 49.43 -4.93
N THR A 54 11.66 48.42 -4.49
CA THR A 54 12.56 47.60 -5.34
C THR A 54 11.77 46.66 -6.25
N ALA A 55 10.70 46.08 -5.75
CA ALA A 55 9.84 45.16 -6.50
C ALA A 55 9.07 45.87 -7.64
N LEU A 56 8.73 47.16 -7.45
CA LEU A 56 8.02 47.95 -8.45
C LEU A 56 8.88 48.41 -9.63
N ARG A 57 10.21 48.41 -9.49
CA ARG A 57 11.14 48.83 -10.58
C ARG A 57 11.28 47.80 -11.70
N GLY A 58 10.75 46.60 -11.55
CA GLY A 58 10.82 45.52 -12.55
C GLY A 58 9.67 45.51 -13.59
N PHE A 59 8.70 46.39 -13.48
CA PHE A 59 7.54 46.41 -14.39
C PHE A 59 7.67 47.46 -15.47
N SER A 60 7.72 47.02 -16.74
CA SER A 60 7.89 47.88 -17.94
C SER A 60 6.62 48.55 -18.45
N LYS A 61 5.48 48.47 -17.76
CA LYS A 61 4.24 49.17 -18.10
C LYS A 61 3.64 49.84 -16.87
N PRO A 62 3.04 51.04 -17.00
CA PRO A 62 2.43 51.72 -15.87
C PRO A 62 1.22 50.94 -15.36
N VAL A 63 1.36 50.33 -14.21
CA VAL A 63 0.26 49.75 -13.46
C VAL A 63 -0.47 50.91 -12.78
N ARG A 64 -1.75 51.12 -13.11
CA ARG A 64 -2.59 52.09 -12.40
C ARG A 64 -2.66 51.66 -10.93
N LEU A 65 -2.08 52.45 -10.07
CA LEU A 65 -2.13 52.31 -8.64
C LEU A 65 -3.56 52.53 -8.14
N TYR A 66 -4.36 51.50 -8.06
CA TYR A 66 -5.57 51.55 -7.26
C TYR A 66 -5.22 50.97 -5.87
N GLN A 67 -5.10 51.87 -4.90
CA GLN A 67 -4.98 51.61 -3.45
C GLN A 67 -4.01 50.45 -3.06
N ILE A 68 -2.77 50.83 -2.80
CA ILE A 68 -1.90 50.02 -1.95
C ILE A 68 -2.38 50.26 -0.50
N THR A 69 -3.29 49.42 -0.04
CA THR A 69 -3.60 49.37 1.39
C THR A 69 -2.48 48.49 1.98
N PHE A 70 -1.56 49.14 2.69
CA PHE A 70 -0.57 48.42 3.48
C PHE A 70 -1.31 47.61 4.55
N VAL A 71 -1.38 46.30 4.35
CA VAL A 71 -1.98 45.38 5.33
C VAL A 71 -0.99 45.15 6.46
N PHE A 72 -0.73 46.16 7.28
CA PHE A 72 -0.28 45.97 8.66
C PHE A 72 -1.34 45.22 9.50
N VAL A 73 -2.56 45.08 8.98
CA VAL A 73 -3.65 44.30 9.57
C VAL A 73 -3.42 42.79 9.50
N GLY A 74 -2.65 42.26 8.53
CA GLY A 74 -2.42 40.81 8.39
C GLY A 74 -1.61 40.23 9.53
N ILE A 75 -0.57 40.90 9.98
CA ILE A 75 0.25 40.42 11.11
C ILE A 75 -0.50 40.60 12.44
N ALA A 76 -1.31 41.66 12.59
CA ALA A 76 -2.09 41.90 13.78
C ALA A 76 -3.31 40.96 13.93
N VAL A 77 -3.77 40.31 12.85
CA VAL A 77 -4.88 39.34 12.90
C VAL A 77 -4.36 37.88 12.93
N PHE A 78 -3.23 37.59 12.30
CA PHE A 78 -2.63 36.23 12.31
C PHE A 78 -1.85 35.94 13.60
N LEU A 79 -1.13 36.90 14.17
CA LEU A 79 -0.47 36.73 15.47
C LEU A 79 -1.46 36.44 16.62
N PRO A 80 -2.60 37.11 16.73
CA PRO A 80 -3.62 36.73 17.72
C PRO A 80 -4.24 35.37 17.47
N SER A 81 -4.43 34.93 16.22
CA SER A 81 -4.94 33.58 15.94
C SER A 81 -3.90 32.50 16.28
N ILE A 82 -2.62 32.72 15.96
CA ILE A 82 -1.54 31.82 16.37
C ILE A 82 -1.35 31.86 17.90
N MET A 83 -1.36 33.04 18.49
CA MET A 83 -1.30 33.17 19.97
C MET A 83 -2.58 32.69 20.65
N TYR A 84 -3.77 32.87 20.06
CA TYR A 84 -5.00 32.29 20.57
C TYR A 84 -4.99 30.77 20.57
N HIS A 85 -4.50 30.13 19.49
CA HIS A 85 -4.27 28.67 19.45
C HIS A 85 -3.21 28.24 20.49
N TYR A 86 -2.17 29.03 20.70
CA TYR A 86 -1.12 28.72 21.69
C TYR A 86 -1.55 28.92 23.14
N TYR A 87 -2.49 29.86 23.40
CA TYR A 87 -2.99 30.21 24.76
C TYR A 87 -4.39 29.66 25.08
N SER A 88 -5.14 29.17 24.08
CA SER A 88 -6.52 28.68 24.33
C SER A 88 -6.57 27.35 25.08
N GLY A 89 -5.41 26.72 25.35
CA GLY A 89 -5.38 25.43 26.05
C GLY A 89 -6.13 24.32 25.29
N GLU A 90 -6.38 24.52 23.99
CA GLU A 90 -6.88 23.43 23.14
C GLU A 90 -5.87 22.30 23.20
N LYS A 91 -6.34 21.14 23.66
CA LYS A 91 -5.50 19.93 23.65
C LYS A 91 -5.00 19.73 22.22
N PRO A 92 -3.70 19.44 22.04
CA PRO A 92 -3.17 19.11 20.73
C PRO A 92 -4.08 18.07 20.06
N MET A 93 -4.49 18.35 18.82
CA MET A 93 -5.42 17.47 18.11
C MET A 93 -4.65 16.26 17.57
N ASN A 94 -4.84 15.12 18.22
CA ASN A 94 -4.37 13.84 17.66
C ASN A 94 -5.10 13.56 16.35
N TYR A 95 -4.44 12.83 15.46
CA TYR A 95 -5.06 12.39 14.20
C TYR A 95 -4.94 10.87 14.04
N LEU A 96 -5.83 10.30 13.22
CA LEU A 96 -5.84 8.89 12.92
C LEU A 96 -5.23 8.64 11.55
N PHE A 97 -4.39 7.61 11.45
CA PHE A 97 -3.86 7.12 10.18
C PHE A 97 -4.03 5.61 10.09
N THR A 98 -4.43 5.15 8.91
CA THR A 98 -4.76 3.75 8.68
C THR A 98 -3.95 3.18 7.53
N SER A 99 -3.39 1.98 7.73
CA SER A 99 -2.84 1.14 6.66
C SER A 99 -3.56 -0.19 6.61
N GLU A 100 -3.57 -0.80 5.44
CA GLU A 100 -4.11 -2.14 5.24
C GLU A 100 -3.03 -3.11 4.79
N SER A 101 -3.29 -4.41 4.98
CA SER A 101 -2.55 -5.51 4.38
C SER A 101 -3.50 -6.60 3.93
N VAL A 102 -3.02 -7.46 3.04
CA VAL A 102 -3.74 -8.64 2.55
C VAL A 102 -2.86 -9.87 2.64
N SER A 103 -3.47 -11.04 2.88
CA SER A 103 -2.74 -12.29 3.04
C SER A 103 -2.22 -12.84 1.72
N GLU A 104 -1.37 -13.85 1.82
CA GLU A 104 -0.86 -14.63 0.68
C GLU A 104 -1.96 -15.24 -0.19
N GLY A 105 -3.13 -15.52 0.38
CA GLY A 105 -4.29 -16.08 -0.33
C GLY A 105 -5.25 -15.03 -0.91
N HIS A 106 -5.00 -13.75 -0.71
CA HIS A 106 -5.77 -12.70 -1.38
C HIS A 106 -5.57 -12.79 -2.90
N PRO A 107 -6.62 -12.66 -3.73
CA PRO A 107 -6.52 -12.87 -5.17
C PRO A 107 -5.38 -12.10 -5.85
N ASP A 108 -5.22 -10.81 -5.53
CA ASP A 108 -4.13 -10.01 -6.10
C ASP A 108 -2.75 -10.54 -5.67
N LYS A 109 -2.59 -10.99 -4.41
CA LYS A 109 -1.30 -11.55 -3.94
C LYS A 109 -1.06 -12.98 -4.45
N VAL A 110 -2.10 -13.73 -4.76
CA VAL A 110 -1.95 -14.99 -5.51
C VAL A 110 -1.39 -14.70 -6.90
N ALA A 111 -1.91 -13.69 -7.59
CA ALA A 111 -1.42 -13.27 -8.90
C ALA A 111 0.03 -12.78 -8.84
N ASP A 112 0.38 -11.93 -7.88
CA ASP A 112 1.75 -11.45 -7.65
C ASP A 112 2.71 -12.63 -7.44
N GLN A 113 2.39 -13.56 -6.53
CA GLN A 113 3.25 -14.70 -6.21
C GLN A 113 3.46 -15.66 -7.40
N ILE A 114 2.46 -15.82 -8.26
CA ILE A 114 2.60 -16.60 -9.49
C ILE A 114 3.56 -15.90 -10.45
N SER A 115 3.38 -14.60 -10.67
CA SER A 115 4.25 -13.80 -11.54
C SER A 115 5.70 -13.78 -11.04
N ASP A 116 5.92 -13.64 -9.74
CA ASP A 116 7.25 -13.68 -9.12
C ASP A 116 7.90 -15.06 -9.24
N ALA A 117 7.15 -16.14 -9.05
CA ALA A 117 7.67 -17.49 -9.19
C ALA A 117 8.06 -17.81 -10.65
N LEU A 118 7.35 -17.28 -11.63
CA LEU A 118 7.74 -17.37 -13.04
C LEU A 118 9.05 -16.61 -13.30
N LEU A 119 9.17 -15.41 -12.79
CA LEU A 119 10.40 -14.61 -12.85
C LEU A 119 11.58 -15.37 -12.23
N ASP A 120 11.42 -15.86 -11.02
CA ASP A 120 12.45 -16.63 -10.29
C ASP A 120 12.91 -17.85 -11.07
N GLU A 121 11.99 -18.61 -11.66
CA GLU A 121 12.29 -19.81 -12.42
C GLU A 121 13.08 -19.47 -13.70
N PHE A 122 12.69 -18.43 -14.44
CA PHE A 122 13.46 -17.99 -15.61
C PHE A 122 14.88 -17.54 -15.23
N LEU A 123 15.01 -16.73 -14.18
CA LEU A 123 16.32 -16.22 -13.72
C LEU A 123 17.21 -17.33 -13.14
N ALA A 124 16.63 -18.37 -12.54
CA ALA A 124 17.39 -19.51 -12.01
C ALA A 124 18.11 -20.29 -13.10
N TYR A 125 17.52 -20.43 -14.29
CA TYR A 125 18.11 -21.15 -15.42
C TYR A 125 18.84 -20.25 -16.41
N ASP A 126 18.44 -18.99 -16.56
CA ASP A 126 19.11 -18.00 -17.39
C ASP A 126 19.11 -16.63 -16.68
N PRO A 127 20.21 -16.27 -15.98
CA PRO A 127 20.33 -14.99 -15.25
C PRO A 127 20.18 -13.74 -16.15
N ASN A 128 20.29 -13.90 -17.47
CA ASN A 128 20.13 -12.79 -18.42
C ASN A 128 18.69 -12.67 -18.96
N SER A 129 17.76 -13.48 -18.46
CA SER A 129 16.35 -13.42 -18.86
C SER A 129 15.78 -12.03 -18.70
N LYS A 130 14.97 -11.61 -19.69
CA LYS A 130 14.13 -10.42 -19.61
C LYS A 130 12.69 -10.90 -19.45
N VAL A 131 12.07 -10.53 -18.36
CA VAL A 131 10.77 -11.06 -17.94
C VAL A 131 9.86 -9.92 -17.54
N ALA A 132 8.66 -9.91 -18.09
CA ALA A 132 7.55 -9.08 -17.68
C ALA A 132 6.29 -9.95 -17.71
N CYS A 133 6.06 -10.71 -16.64
CA CYS A 133 4.93 -11.62 -16.50
C CYS A 133 3.86 -11.02 -15.63
N GLU A 134 2.63 -11.04 -16.10
CA GLU A 134 1.44 -10.63 -15.37
C GLU A 134 0.46 -11.81 -15.29
N THR A 135 -0.26 -11.89 -14.19
CA THR A 135 -1.18 -12.98 -13.90
C THR A 135 -2.54 -12.42 -13.56
N LEU A 136 -3.59 -13.03 -14.12
CA LEU A 136 -4.98 -12.88 -13.69
C LEU A 136 -5.43 -14.19 -13.05
N VAL A 137 -6.05 -14.12 -11.88
CA VAL A 137 -6.70 -15.25 -11.22
C VAL A 137 -8.17 -14.97 -10.99
N THR A 138 -9.02 -15.95 -11.25
CA THR A 138 -10.47 -15.86 -10.99
C THR A 138 -11.04 -17.26 -10.70
N THR A 139 -12.35 -17.41 -10.60
CA THR A 139 -12.97 -18.71 -10.33
C THR A 139 -12.47 -19.79 -11.28
N GLY A 140 -11.74 -20.76 -10.74
CA GLY A 140 -11.26 -21.94 -11.46
C GLY A 140 -10.29 -21.65 -12.61
N GLN A 141 -9.74 -20.44 -12.74
CA GLN A 141 -8.91 -20.05 -13.86
C GLN A 141 -7.71 -19.18 -13.47
N VAL A 142 -6.61 -19.39 -14.20
CA VAL A 142 -5.41 -18.55 -14.18
C VAL A 142 -5.06 -18.18 -15.62
N VAL A 143 -4.78 -16.92 -15.88
CA VAL A 143 -4.28 -16.44 -17.17
C VAL A 143 -2.92 -15.81 -16.94
N LEU A 144 -1.91 -16.32 -17.62
CA LEU A 144 -0.54 -15.82 -17.63
C LEU A 144 -0.33 -15.03 -18.92
N ALA A 145 0.12 -13.79 -18.81
CA ALA A 145 0.34 -12.92 -19.96
C ALA A 145 1.64 -12.14 -19.81
N GLY A 146 2.15 -11.59 -20.90
CA GLY A 146 3.35 -10.76 -20.90
C GLY A 146 4.42 -11.20 -21.85
N GLU A 147 5.64 -10.72 -21.66
CA GLU A 147 6.76 -10.94 -22.55
C GLU A 147 7.96 -11.55 -21.82
N VAL A 148 8.61 -12.53 -22.46
CA VAL A 148 9.83 -13.17 -21.96
C VAL A 148 10.85 -13.27 -23.08
N LYS A 149 12.12 -12.93 -22.77
CA LYS A 149 13.28 -13.25 -23.58
C LYS A 149 14.24 -14.05 -22.72
N SER A 150 14.37 -15.34 -22.98
CA SER A 150 15.19 -16.26 -22.20
C SER A 150 15.66 -17.42 -23.06
N ASN A 151 16.80 -18.01 -22.70
CA ASN A 151 17.24 -19.30 -23.24
C ASN A 151 16.71 -20.49 -22.43
N ALA A 152 16.04 -20.22 -21.29
CA ALA A 152 15.50 -21.24 -20.42
C ALA A 152 14.14 -21.75 -20.92
N TYR A 153 13.90 -23.05 -20.78
CA TYR A 153 12.55 -23.60 -20.84
C TYR A 153 11.97 -23.70 -19.44
N VAL A 154 10.78 -23.15 -19.26
CA VAL A 154 10.05 -23.19 -17.98
C VAL A 154 8.64 -23.74 -18.22
N ASP A 155 8.23 -24.75 -17.45
CA ASP A 155 6.85 -25.20 -17.43
C ASP A 155 6.01 -24.22 -16.59
N LEU A 156 5.40 -23.27 -17.28
CA LEU A 156 4.62 -22.18 -16.66
C LEU A 156 3.43 -22.70 -15.85
N MET A 157 2.81 -23.80 -16.30
CA MET A 157 1.64 -24.38 -15.65
C MET A 157 2.04 -25.05 -14.34
N GLU A 158 3.14 -25.79 -14.34
CA GLU A 158 3.66 -26.45 -13.14
C GLU A 158 4.09 -25.43 -12.08
N VAL A 159 4.77 -24.35 -12.50
CA VAL A 159 5.14 -23.25 -11.58
C VAL A 159 3.90 -22.63 -10.94
N ALA A 160 2.89 -22.30 -11.71
CA ALA A 160 1.65 -21.71 -11.18
C ALA A 160 0.93 -22.65 -10.21
N ARG A 161 0.81 -23.96 -10.53
CA ARG A 161 0.20 -24.98 -9.65
C ARG A 161 0.96 -25.11 -8.33
N ARG A 162 2.28 -25.17 -8.38
CA ARG A 162 3.15 -25.23 -7.19
C ARG A 162 2.91 -24.04 -6.25
N VAL A 163 2.77 -22.83 -6.80
CA VAL A 163 2.45 -21.62 -6.00
C VAL A 163 1.07 -21.71 -5.36
N ILE A 164 0.05 -22.06 -6.15
CA ILE A 164 -1.34 -22.17 -5.67
C ILE A 164 -1.44 -23.21 -4.54
N HIS A 165 -0.76 -24.36 -4.71
CA HIS A 165 -0.70 -25.40 -3.70
C HIS A 165 0.00 -24.93 -2.41
N ARG A 166 1.16 -24.23 -2.53
CA ARG A 166 1.91 -23.67 -1.40
C ARG A 166 1.09 -22.68 -0.59
N ILE A 167 0.30 -21.82 -1.24
CA ILE A 167 -0.61 -20.88 -0.60
C ILE A 167 -1.69 -21.61 0.20
N GLY A 168 -2.11 -22.81 -0.23
CA GLY A 168 -3.09 -23.63 0.47
C GLY A 168 -4.44 -23.75 -0.25
N TYR A 169 -4.52 -23.34 -1.49
CA TYR A 169 -5.67 -23.63 -2.36
C TYR A 169 -5.54 -25.04 -2.93
N ASN A 170 -5.88 -26.00 -2.10
CA ASN A 170 -5.73 -27.45 -2.36
C ASN A 170 -7.00 -28.26 -2.13
N LYS A 171 -8.16 -27.59 -2.17
CA LYS A 171 -9.47 -28.22 -2.00
C LYS A 171 -10.42 -27.72 -3.07
N SER A 172 -11.05 -28.64 -3.81
CA SER A 172 -12.03 -28.32 -4.86
C SER A 172 -13.23 -27.50 -4.33
N SER A 173 -13.55 -27.62 -3.02
CA SER A 173 -14.58 -26.80 -2.38
C SER A 173 -14.28 -25.30 -2.39
N TYR A 174 -13.04 -24.89 -2.59
CA TYR A 174 -12.66 -23.48 -2.75
C TYR A 174 -12.99 -22.91 -4.15
N LYS A 175 -13.36 -23.81 -5.10
CA LYS A 175 -13.64 -23.49 -6.52
C LYS A 175 -12.50 -22.74 -7.22
N PHE A 176 -11.32 -22.84 -6.63
CA PHE A 176 -10.03 -22.47 -7.14
C PHE A 176 -9.01 -23.32 -6.38
N ASP A 177 -8.38 -24.26 -7.05
CA ASP A 177 -7.41 -25.16 -6.44
C ASP A 177 -6.30 -25.54 -7.44
N ALA A 178 -5.16 -25.94 -6.91
CA ALA A 178 -3.95 -26.20 -7.67
C ALA A 178 -4.12 -27.28 -8.73
N ASP A 179 -4.90 -28.33 -8.44
CA ASP A 179 -4.99 -29.51 -9.31
C ASP A 179 -6.00 -29.31 -10.43
N SER A 180 -7.10 -28.57 -10.18
CA SER A 180 -8.25 -28.52 -11.09
C SER A 180 -8.45 -27.19 -11.84
N CYS A 181 -7.80 -26.09 -11.43
CA CYS A 181 -7.94 -24.83 -12.14
C CYS A 181 -7.35 -24.90 -13.55
N GLY A 182 -8.02 -24.29 -14.52
CA GLY A 182 -7.51 -24.10 -15.87
C GLY A 182 -6.40 -23.03 -15.87
N ILE A 183 -5.27 -23.31 -16.52
CA ILE A 183 -4.18 -22.37 -16.67
C ILE A 183 -3.95 -22.10 -18.15
N PHE A 184 -4.05 -20.83 -18.53
CA PHE A 184 -3.88 -20.36 -19.90
C PHE A 184 -2.64 -19.49 -19.98
N SER A 185 -1.82 -19.68 -21.01
CA SER A 185 -0.66 -18.83 -21.26
C SER A 185 -0.83 -18.04 -22.55
N ALA A 186 -0.64 -16.72 -22.45
CA ALA A 186 -0.50 -15.77 -23.54
C ALA A 186 0.86 -15.04 -23.44
N ILE A 187 1.88 -15.71 -22.87
CA ILE A 187 3.25 -15.20 -22.82
C ILE A 187 3.88 -15.36 -24.19
N HIS A 188 4.49 -14.29 -24.69
CA HIS A 188 5.17 -14.26 -25.98
C HIS A 188 6.60 -13.72 -25.87
N GLU A 189 7.35 -13.75 -26.96
CA GLU A 189 8.72 -13.22 -27.00
C GLU A 189 8.72 -11.69 -26.86
N GLN A 190 9.70 -11.16 -26.10
CA GLN A 190 9.86 -9.71 -25.90
C GLN A 190 10.13 -9.01 -27.23
N SER A 191 9.48 -7.86 -27.44
CA SER A 191 9.68 -7.01 -28.63
C SER A 191 11.13 -6.58 -28.79
N ALA A 192 11.65 -6.68 -30.01
CA ALA A 192 12.99 -6.23 -30.36
C ALA A 192 13.19 -4.72 -30.17
N ASP A 193 12.10 -3.93 -30.21
CA ASP A 193 12.15 -2.48 -30.01
C ASP A 193 12.37 -2.13 -28.53
N ILE A 194 11.74 -2.81 -27.61
CA ILE A 194 11.96 -2.66 -26.16
C ILE A 194 13.39 -3.08 -25.82
N ASN A 195 13.84 -4.21 -26.38
CA ASN A 195 15.16 -4.75 -26.10
C ASN A 195 16.31 -3.80 -26.51
N ARG A 196 16.15 -3.04 -27.59
CA ARG A 196 17.12 -2.02 -28.02
C ARG A 196 17.31 -0.89 -26.99
N GLY A 197 16.30 -0.60 -26.18
CA GLY A 197 16.39 0.36 -25.08
C GLY A 197 17.17 -0.16 -23.88
N VAL A 198 17.17 -1.46 -23.66
CA VAL A 198 17.74 -2.14 -22.47
C VAL A 198 19.18 -2.59 -22.69
N GLU A 199 19.44 -3.34 -23.75
CA GLU A 199 20.76 -3.93 -24.01
C GLU A 199 21.75 -2.89 -24.55
N ARG A 200 22.94 -2.86 -23.97
CA ARG A 200 24.09 -2.04 -24.38
C ARG A 200 25.33 -2.92 -24.54
N ALA A 201 26.30 -2.45 -25.28
CA ALA A 201 27.57 -3.18 -25.48
C ALA A 201 28.33 -3.40 -24.18
N GLU A 202 28.22 -2.45 -23.25
CA GLU A 202 28.81 -2.56 -21.92
C GLU A 202 27.73 -2.78 -20.86
N ALA A 203 27.90 -3.76 -19.98
CA ALA A 203 26.94 -4.11 -18.94
C ALA A 203 26.63 -2.92 -17.99
N MET A 204 27.63 -2.11 -17.68
CA MET A 204 27.46 -0.90 -16.84
C MET A 204 26.65 0.21 -17.52
N SER A 205 26.45 0.14 -18.80
CA SER A 205 25.66 1.09 -19.60
C SER A 205 24.25 0.59 -19.89
N GLN A 206 23.80 -0.51 -19.26
CA GLN A 206 22.47 -1.04 -19.43
C GLN A 206 21.40 0.04 -19.18
N GLY A 207 20.43 0.16 -20.09
CA GLY A 207 19.31 1.08 -19.97
C GLY A 207 18.13 0.46 -19.23
N ALA A 208 17.14 1.29 -18.90
CA ALA A 208 15.85 0.85 -18.42
C ALA A 208 14.88 0.60 -19.56
N GLY A 209 13.97 -0.36 -19.39
CA GLY A 209 12.95 -0.69 -20.39
C GLY A 209 11.84 0.36 -20.52
N ASP A 210 11.65 1.20 -19.51
CA ASP A 210 10.63 2.23 -19.46
C ASP A 210 11.04 3.37 -18.51
N GLN A 211 10.28 4.44 -18.49
CA GLN A 211 10.35 5.51 -17.48
C GLN A 211 9.65 5.08 -16.19
N GLY A 212 10.03 5.67 -15.05
CA GLY A 212 9.36 5.40 -13.78
C GLY A 212 9.49 6.58 -12.81
N MET A 213 8.59 6.64 -11.84
CA MET A 213 8.63 7.57 -10.72
C MET A 213 8.57 6.77 -9.40
N MET A 214 9.58 6.92 -8.56
CA MET A 214 9.73 6.20 -7.31
C MET A 214 9.76 7.15 -6.14
N PHE A 215 9.19 6.69 -5.01
CA PHE A 215 9.18 7.42 -3.75
C PHE A 215 9.84 6.56 -2.69
N GLY A 216 10.81 7.13 -1.98
CA GLY A 216 11.39 6.53 -0.78
C GLY A 216 10.75 7.15 0.46
N TYR A 217 10.45 6.32 1.46
CA TYR A 217 9.94 6.75 2.75
C TYR A 217 10.54 5.91 3.87
N ALA A 218 10.91 6.54 4.97
CA ALA A 218 11.35 5.85 6.18
C ALA A 218 10.93 6.66 7.40
N CYS A 219 10.60 5.98 8.50
CA CYS A 219 10.28 6.57 9.78
C CYS A 219 10.91 5.74 10.92
N ASN A 220 10.91 6.28 12.11
CA ASN A 220 11.47 5.62 13.30
C ASN A 220 10.41 4.94 14.18
N GLU A 221 9.24 4.68 13.62
CA GLU A 221 8.13 4.05 14.34
C GLU A 221 8.42 2.57 14.66
N THR A 222 9.16 1.91 13.77
CA THR A 222 9.55 0.49 13.88
C THR A 222 11.06 0.32 13.71
N ASP A 223 11.60 -0.84 14.10
CA ASP A 223 13.03 -1.14 13.98
C ASP A 223 13.50 -1.34 12.55
N ASN A 224 12.58 -1.64 11.64
CA ASN A 224 12.80 -1.78 10.21
C ASN A 224 12.51 -0.48 9.43
N TYR A 225 12.29 0.64 10.12
CA TYR A 225 11.99 1.96 9.57
C TYR A 225 10.69 2.04 8.74
N MET A 226 9.80 1.06 8.88
CA MET A 226 8.49 1.04 8.21
C MET A 226 7.41 1.71 9.06
N PRO A 227 6.34 2.24 8.44
CA PRO A 227 5.19 2.76 9.18
C PRO A 227 4.57 1.70 10.09
N LEU A 228 4.33 2.03 11.35
CA LEU A 228 3.81 1.09 12.34
C LEU A 228 2.44 0.51 11.94
N SER A 229 1.56 1.33 11.36
CA SER A 229 0.24 0.87 10.91
C SER A 229 0.32 -0.22 9.84
N LEU A 230 1.29 -0.12 8.93
CA LEU A 230 1.54 -1.12 7.90
C LEU A 230 2.19 -2.37 8.48
N ASP A 231 3.24 -2.19 9.27
CA ASP A 231 4.02 -3.29 9.86
C ASP A 231 3.12 -4.19 10.74
N LEU A 232 2.27 -3.58 11.58
CA LEU A 232 1.27 -4.33 12.36
C LEU A 232 0.23 -5.03 11.47
N SER A 233 -0.19 -4.39 10.37
CA SER A 233 -1.12 -5.02 9.42
C SER A 233 -0.51 -6.27 8.79
N HIS A 234 0.77 -6.23 8.40
CA HIS A 234 1.49 -7.39 7.89
C HIS A 234 1.66 -8.48 8.94
N LEU A 235 2.08 -8.11 10.14
CA LEU A 235 2.33 -9.06 11.23
C LEU A 235 1.07 -9.85 11.61
N LEU A 236 -0.10 -9.20 11.67
CA LEU A 236 -1.39 -9.85 11.91
C LEU A 236 -1.67 -10.97 10.91
N LEU A 237 -1.44 -10.73 9.62
CA LEU A 237 -1.74 -11.71 8.58
C LEU A 237 -0.67 -12.80 8.45
N THR A 238 0.59 -12.45 8.70
CA THR A 238 1.68 -13.42 8.75
C THR A 238 1.44 -14.43 9.86
N GLU A 239 1.11 -13.95 11.08
CA GLU A 239 0.82 -14.80 12.22
C GLU A 239 -0.45 -15.64 12.01
N LEU A 240 -1.49 -15.06 11.39
CA LEU A 240 -2.70 -15.80 11.04
C LEU A 240 -2.40 -16.94 10.05
N ALA A 241 -1.50 -16.71 9.06
CA ALA A 241 -1.07 -17.74 8.12
C ALA A 241 -0.26 -18.87 8.82
N VAL A 242 0.57 -18.52 9.81
CA VAL A 242 1.29 -19.50 10.65
C VAL A 242 0.29 -20.37 11.40
N ILE A 243 -0.67 -19.77 12.11
CA ILE A 243 -1.72 -20.49 12.85
C ILE A 243 -2.50 -21.41 11.92
N ARG A 244 -2.85 -20.95 10.72
CA ARG A 244 -3.56 -21.75 9.71
C ARG A 244 -2.77 -22.99 9.28
N ARG A 245 -1.46 -22.86 9.08
CA ARG A 245 -0.58 -23.97 8.67
C ARG A 245 -0.28 -24.94 9.81
N GLU A 246 -0.05 -24.43 11.00
CA GLU A 246 0.20 -25.26 12.19
C GLU A 246 -1.02 -26.09 12.57
N ALA A 247 -2.23 -25.58 12.33
CA ALA A 247 -3.49 -26.18 12.78
C ALA A 247 -3.48 -26.58 14.27
N SER A 248 -2.74 -25.83 15.09
CA SER A 248 -2.62 -26.02 16.54
C SER A 248 -3.66 -25.23 17.33
N ALA A 249 -4.20 -24.18 16.73
CA ALA A 249 -5.27 -23.33 17.24
C ALA A 249 -6.23 -22.95 16.10
N MET A 250 -7.36 -22.31 16.43
CA MET A 250 -8.38 -21.93 15.44
C MET A 250 -8.80 -23.14 14.59
N THR A 251 -9.21 -24.22 15.27
CA THR A 251 -9.45 -25.54 14.68
C THR A 251 -10.83 -26.06 15.01
N TYR A 252 -11.25 -27.05 14.22
CA TYR A 252 -12.48 -27.82 14.43
C TYR A 252 -12.29 -29.27 14.01
N LEU A 253 -13.22 -30.14 14.38
CA LEU A 253 -13.23 -31.53 13.95
C LEU A 253 -13.94 -31.70 12.62
N ARG A 254 -13.18 -32.03 11.57
CA ARG A 254 -13.72 -32.37 10.26
C ARG A 254 -13.52 -33.87 9.99
N LYS A 255 -14.60 -34.63 9.91
CA LYS A 255 -14.56 -36.11 9.71
C LYS A 255 -13.60 -36.80 10.69
N GLY A 256 -13.63 -36.40 11.97
CA GLY A 256 -12.78 -36.97 13.03
C GLY A 256 -11.31 -36.50 13.03
N LYS A 257 -10.93 -35.58 12.13
CA LYS A 257 -9.59 -35.00 12.09
C LYS A 257 -9.60 -33.53 12.53
N VAL A 258 -8.68 -33.15 13.41
CA VAL A 258 -8.46 -31.75 13.77
C VAL A 258 -7.97 -31.01 12.53
N THR A 259 -8.61 -29.92 12.19
CA THR A 259 -8.34 -29.12 10.97
C THR A 259 -8.53 -27.65 11.31
N SER A 260 -7.65 -26.79 10.82
CA SER A 260 -7.88 -25.35 10.91
C SER A 260 -9.14 -24.96 10.11
N TYR A 261 -9.98 -24.12 10.71
CA TYR A 261 -11.11 -23.52 9.98
C TYR A 261 -10.70 -22.33 9.11
N LEU A 262 -9.48 -21.79 9.32
CA LEU A 262 -8.96 -20.70 8.53
C LEU A 262 -8.69 -21.12 7.09
N ARG A 263 -9.05 -20.26 6.15
CA ARG A 263 -8.73 -20.37 4.73
C ARG A 263 -7.66 -19.35 4.33
N PRO A 264 -7.08 -19.46 3.12
CA PRO A 264 -5.92 -18.63 2.75
C PRO A 264 -6.19 -17.14 2.64
N ASP A 265 -7.41 -16.72 2.27
CA ASP A 265 -7.73 -15.30 2.03
C ASP A 265 -8.05 -14.56 3.34
N SER A 266 -7.40 -13.44 3.54
CA SER A 266 -7.69 -12.53 4.64
C SER A 266 -7.16 -11.12 4.39
N LYS A 267 -7.73 -10.15 5.13
CA LYS A 267 -7.34 -8.73 5.07
C LYS A 267 -7.24 -8.20 6.50
N SER A 268 -6.29 -7.33 6.72
CA SER A 268 -6.14 -6.58 7.98
C SER A 268 -6.09 -5.09 7.70
N GLN A 269 -6.55 -4.32 8.66
CA GLN A 269 -6.47 -2.87 8.63
C GLN A 269 -6.15 -2.39 10.05
N VAL A 270 -5.10 -1.59 10.20
CA VAL A 270 -4.68 -1.05 11.48
C VAL A 270 -4.70 0.45 11.44
N THR A 271 -5.42 1.05 12.38
CA THR A 271 -5.49 2.49 12.59
C THR A 271 -4.69 2.85 13.83
N ILE A 272 -3.73 3.74 13.67
CA ILE A 272 -2.92 4.30 14.74
C ILE A 272 -3.35 5.74 15.01
N GLU A 273 -3.45 6.10 16.27
CA GLU A 273 -3.60 7.47 16.71
C GLU A 273 -2.22 8.11 16.89
N TYR A 274 -2.01 9.28 16.27
CA TYR A 274 -0.76 10.04 16.29
C TYR A 274 -0.97 11.39 16.96
N ASN A 275 0.05 11.87 17.66
CA ASN A 275 0.09 13.23 18.15
C ASN A 275 0.57 14.25 17.09
N GLU A 276 0.63 15.52 17.43
CA GLU A 276 1.09 16.60 16.53
C GLU A 276 2.55 16.45 16.05
N ARG A 277 3.36 15.63 16.74
CA ARG A 277 4.75 15.36 16.36
C ARG A 277 4.88 14.14 15.45
N ASN A 278 3.76 13.59 14.99
CA ASN A 278 3.70 12.33 14.24
C ASN A 278 4.23 11.13 15.03
N GLU A 279 4.15 11.16 16.37
CA GLU A 279 4.51 10.02 17.21
C GLU A 279 3.26 9.18 17.48
N PRO A 280 3.34 7.83 17.36
CA PRO A 280 2.21 6.96 17.66
C PRO A 280 1.86 7.02 19.15
N VAL A 281 0.58 7.22 19.45
CA VAL A 281 0.03 7.36 20.82
C VAL A 281 -0.62 6.05 21.26
N ARG A 282 -1.41 5.42 20.38
CA ARG A 282 -2.05 4.14 20.64
C ARG A 282 -2.51 3.45 19.37
N VAL A 283 -2.71 2.14 19.45
CA VAL A 283 -3.42 1.37 18.44
C VAL A 283 -4.93 1.60 18.64
N HIS A 284 -5.52 2.37 17.73
CA HIS A 284 -6.92 2.79 17.87
C HIS A 284 -7.90 1.71 17.42
N THR A 285 -7.71 1.15 16.22
CA THR A 285 -8.63 0.17 15.66
C THR A 285 -7.87 -0.90 14.89
N ILE A 286 -8.28 -2.15 15.06
CA ILE A 286 -7.87 -3.28 14.22
C ILE A 286 -9.14 -3.85 13.57
N VAL A 287 -9.13 -3.93 12.23
CA VAL A 287 -10.14 -4.67 11.47
C VAL A 287 -9.46 -5.89 10.86
N LEU A 288 -9.99 -7.06 11.11
CA LEU A 288 -9.53 -8.33 10.54
C LEU A 288 -10.70 -9.02 9.84
N SER A 289 -10.54 -9.30 8.55
CA SER A 289 -11.47 -10.14 7.80
C SER A 289 -10.72 -11.38 7.35
N THR A 290 -11.15 -12.55 7.81
CA THR A 290 -10.52 -13.84 7.46
C THR A 290 -11.54 -14.79 6.89
N GLN A 291 -11.18 -15.41 5.77
CA GLN A 291 -11.93 -16.49 5.16
C GLN A 291 -11.86 -17.73 6.06
N HIS A 292 -13.00 -18.44 6.19
CA HIS A 292 -13.12 -19.61 7.06
C HIS A 292 -13.99 -20.71 6.46
N ASP A 293 -13.84 -21.94 6.93
CA ASP A 293 -14.77 -23.03 6.64
C ASP A 293 -16.12 -22.79 7.36
N GLU A 294 -17.18 -23.40 6.89
CA GLU A 294 -18.43 -23.55 7.64
C GLU A 294 -18.23 -24.68 8.65
N PHE A 295 -17.84 -24.33 9.88
CA PHE A 295 -17.43 -25.29 10.89
C PHE A 295 -18.48 -25.54 11.99
N VAL A 296 -19.57 -24.78 12.00
CA VAL A 296 -20.75 -25.02 12.82
C VAL A 296 -21.88 -25.48 11.90
N THR A 297 -22.46 -26.65 12.19
CA THR A 297 -23.58 -27.19 11.43
C THR A 297 -24.89 -26.64 12.00
N PRO A 298 -25.78 -26.05 11.19
CA PRO A 298 -27.11 -25.64 11.65
C PRO A 298 -27.89 -26.83 12.22
N ALA A 299 -28.76 -26.58 13.18
CA ALA A 299 -29.58 -27.63 13.81
C ALA A 299 -30.60 -28.25 12.84
N ASP A 300 -31.11 -27.44 11.90
CA ASP A 300 -32.02 -27.80 10.83
C ASP A 300 -31.89 -26.84 9.65
N ASP A 301 -32.70 -27.00 8.61
CA ASP A 301 -32.65 -26.19 7.40
C ASP A 301 -33.40 -24.85 7.53
N SER A 302 -33.84 -24.45 8.73
CA SER A 302 -34.49 -23.17 8.96
C SER A 302 -33.50 -22.00 8.86
N LYS A 303 -34.05 -20.85 8.49
CA LYS A 303 -33.23 -19.61 8.43
C LYS A 303 -32.69 -19.22 9.81
N GLU A 304 -33.47 -19.44 10.84
CA GLU A 304 -33.13 -19.16 12.24
C GLU A 304 -31.98 -20.03 12.71
N ALA A 305 -31.97 -21.32 12.36
CA ALA A 305 -30.85 -22.23 12.68
C ALA A 305 -29.60 -21.86 11.93
N GLN A 306 -29.69 -21.47 10.66
CA GLN A 306 -28.55 -20.98 9.89
C GLN A 306 -27.96 -19.69 10.49
N GLU A 307 -28.80 -18.71 10.82
CA GLU A 307 -28.35 -17.47 11.49
C GLU A 307 -27.75 -17.72 12.87
N ALA A 308 -28.22 -18.73 13.59
CA ALA A 308 -27.64 -19.13 14.88
C ALA A 308 -26.22 -19.72 14.69
N ALA A 309 -26.06 -20.64 13.75
CA ALA A 309 -24.76 -21.21 13.40
C ALA A 309 -23.76 -20.13 12.90
N ASP A 310 -24.22 -19.20 12.08
CA ASP A 310 -23.38 -18.08 11.59
C ASP A 310 -22.92 -17.18 12.77
N ARG A 311 -23.80 -16.86 13.73
CA ARG A 311 -23.44 -16.10 14.92
C ARG A 311 -22.43 -16.83 15.80
N GLU A 312 -22.59 -18.14 15.99
CA GLU A 312 -21.67 -18.96 16.77
C GLU A 312 -20.26 -19.01 16.11
N MET A 313 -20.19 -19.20 14.79
CA MET A 313 -18.94 -19.14 14.03
C MET A 313 -18.24 -17.80 14.19
N LEU A 314 -18.96 -16.68 13.99
CA LEU A 314 -18.41 -15.34 14.09
C LEU A 314 -17.92 -15.04 15.53
N GLN A 315 -18.65 -15.45 16.54
CA GLN A 315 -18.24 -15.27 17.93
C GLN A 315 -17.01 -16.10 18.28
N THR A 316 -16.92 -17.33 17.75
CA THR A 316 -15.73 -18.18 17.92
C THR A 316 -14.51 -17.55 17.28
N ILE A 317 -14.61 -17.09 16.03
CA ILE A 317 -13.52 -16.43 15.32
C ILE A 317 -13.08 -15.16 16.07
N TYR A 318 -14.02 -14.34 16.55
CA TYR A 318 -13.71 -13.15 17.32
C TYR A 318 -12.94 -13.48 18.61
N ASN A 319 -13.40 -14.50 19.35
CA ASN A 319 -12.74 -14.93 20.58
C ASN A 319 -11.33 -15.46 20.31
N ASP A 320 -11.16 -16.26 19.28
CA ASP A 320 -9.87 -16.81 18.89
C ASP A 320 -8.90 -15.73 18.40
N VAL A 321 -9.36 -14.74 17.65
CA VAL A 321 -8.55 -13.58 17.27
C VAL A 321 -8.10 -12.83 18.54
N LYS A 322 -9.00 -12.58 19.47
CA LYS A 322 -8.71 -11.86 20.71
C LYS A 322 -7.79 -12.62 21.66
N GLN A 323 -7.97 -13.95 21.79
CA GLN A 323 -7.29 -14.76 22.82
C GLN A 323 -6.05 -15.50 22.28
N VAL A 324 -5.93 -15.70 20.96
CA VAL A 324 -4.83 -16.44 20.34
C VAL A 324 -4.01 -15.53 19.44
N LEU A 325 -4.62 -14.94 18.41
CA LEU A 325 -3.86 -14.16 17.42
C LEU A 325 -3.23 -12.90 18.01
N LEU A 326 -4.01 -12.05 18.66
CA LEU A 326 -3.49 -10.78 19.21
C LEU A 326 -2.38 -10.99 20.24
N PRO A 327 -2.49 -11.90 21.23
CA PRO A 327 -1.39 -12.17 22.15
C PRO A 327 -0.11 -12.67 21.46
N ARG A 328 -0.21 -13.52 20.42
CA ARG A 328 0.95 -13.98 19.64
C ARG A 328 1.61 -12.86 18.88
N VAL A 329 0.83 -11.95 18.29
CA VAL A 329 1.32 -10.74 17.60
C VAL A 329 1.99 -9.79 18.59
N ILE A 330 1.33 -9.45 19.70
CA ILE A 330 1.85 -8.53 20.71
C ILE A 330 3.16 -9.07 21.33
N ALA A 331 3.28 -10.37 21.53
CA ALA A 331 4.50 -10.99 22.07
C ALA A 331 5.74 -10.78 21.18
N GLN A 332 5.56 -10.59 19.88
CA GLN A 332 6.65 -10.37 18.92
C GLN A 332 7.10 -8.91 18.87
N LEU A 333 6.32 -7.97 19.42
CA LEU A 333 6.59 -6.54 19.32
C LEU A 333 7.60 -6.07 20.38
N PRO A 334 8.40 -5.02 20.10
CA PRO A 334 9.21 -4.38 21.12
C PRO A 334 8.33 -3.67 22.16
N GLU A 335 8.84 -3.51 23.37
CA GLU A 335 8.10 -2.94 24.51
C GLU A 335 7.44 -1.61 24.19
N ARG A 336 8.15 -0.70 23.49
CA ARG A 336 7.63 0.60 23.11
C ARG A 336 6.35 0.54 22.24
N VAL A 337 6.16 -0.56 21.49
CA VAL A 337 4.96 -0.78 20.67
C VAL A 337 3.88 -1.51 21.46
N ARG A 338 4.26 -2.47 22.35
CA ARG A 338 3.30 -3.16 23.21
C ARG A 338 2.49 -2.19 24.07
N THR A 339 3.13 -1.14 24.59
CA THR A 339 2.48 -0.11 25.42
C THR A 339 1.42 0.72 24.68
N LEU A 340 1.39 0.66 23.34
CA LEU A 340 0.36 1.32 22.53
C LEU A 340 -0.97 0.54 22.47
N PHE A 341 -0.99 -0.70 22.95
CA PHE A 341 -2.23 -1.48 23.05
C PHE A 341 -2.87 -1.22 24.41
N ASP A 342 -4.03 -0.60 24.41
CA ASP A 342 -4.81 -0.25 25.60
C ASP A 342 -6.20 -0.91 25.59
N ASP A 343 -6.94 -0.72 26.69
CA ASP A 343 -8.29 -1.27 26.86
C ASP A 343 -9.34 -0.59 25.96
N GLN A 344 -8.99 0.49 25.27
CA GLN A 344 -9.85 1.22 24.37
C GLN A 344 -9.70 0.75 22.90
N LEU A 345 -8.87 -0.26 22.65
CA LEU A 345 -8.71 -0.85 21.31
C LEU A 345 -10.05 -1.33 20.75
N ILE A 346 -10.41 -0.79 19.59
CA ILE A 346 -11.58 -1.24 18.83
C ILE A 346 -11.17 -2.42 17.96
N LEU A 347 -11.65 -3.61 18.28
CA LEU A 347 -11.39 -4.83 17.51
C LEU A 347 -12.65 -5.22 16.71
N LEU A 348 -12.53 -5.23 15.39
CA LEU A 348 -13.58 -5.65 14.47
C LEU A 348 -13.12 -6.89 13.69
N VAL A 349 -13.82 -8.01 13.85
CA VAL A 349 -13.50 -9.28 13.19
C VAL A 349 -14.68 -9.70 12.32
N ASN A 350 -14.45 -9.93 11.05
CA ASN A 350 -15.46 -10.24 10.05
C ASN A 350 -16.73 -9.34 10.19
N PRO A 351 -16.58 -8.01 10.19
CA PRO A 351 -17.65 -7.09 10.58
C PRO A 351 -18.86 -7.13 9.62
N THR A 352 -18.70 -7.65 8.41
CA THR A 352 -19.75 -7.79 7.40
C THR A 352 -20.48 -9.14 7.48
N GLY A 353 -20.11 -10.02 8.42
CA GLY A 353 -20.68 -11.36 8.57
C GLY A 353 -19.71 -12.46 8.15
N LYS A 354 -20.23 -13.67 7.92
CA LYS A 354 -19.41 -14.83 7.54
C LYS A 354 -18.66 -14.58 6.24
N PHE A 355 -17.42 -15.10 6.17
CA PHE A 355 -16.54 -14.98 5.02
C PHE A 355 -16.09 -16.38 4.54
N VAL A 356 -17.01 -17.11 3.95
CA VAL A 356 -16.79 -18.48 3.41
C VAL A 356 -16.37 -18.41 1.94
N ILE A 357 -17.01 -17.55 1.15
CA ILE A 357 -16.67 -17.33 -0.25
C ILE A 357 -15.59 -16.25 -0.30
N GLY A 358 -14.40 -16.61 -0.76
CA GLY A 358 -13.23 -15.72 -0.85
C GLY A 358 -12.18 -16.30 -1.78
N GLY A 359 -11.00 -15.69 -1.77
CA GLY A 359 -9.95 -16.01 -2.72
C GLY A 359 -10.36 -15.72 -4.15
N PRO A 360 -9.69 -16.31 -5.17
CA PRO A 360 -10.00 -16.08 -6.58
C PRO A 360 -11.43 -16.46 -6.99
N HIS A 361 -12.16 -17.23 -6.18
CA HIS A 361 -13.59 -17.49 -6.40
C HIS A 361 -14.46 -16.33 -5.95
N GLY A 362 -14.06 -15.60 -4.90
CA GLY A 362 -14.82 -14.46 -4.39
C GLY A 362 -14.59 -13.18 -5.19
N ASP A 363 -13.35 -12.96 -5.63
CA ASP A 363 -12.93 -11.76 -6.37
C ASP A 363 -11.80 -12.10 -7.32
N THR A 364 -11.71 -11.36 -8.43
CA THR A 364 -10.66 -11.51 -9.42
C THR A 364 -9.38 -10.79 -8.96
N GLY A 365 -8.23 -11.49 -9.04
CA GLY A 365 -6.91 -10.94 -8.75
C GLY A 365 -6.10 -10.64 -10.00
N LEU A 366 -5.26 -9.63 -9.89
CA LEU A 366 -4.31 -9.20 -10.93
C LEU A 366 -2.98 -8.82 -10.30
N THR A 367 -1.89 -9.12 -11.01
CA THR A 367 -0.55 -8.65 -10.63
C THR A 367 -0.49 -7.13 -10.53
N GLY A 368 0.13 -6.63 -9.48
CA GLY A 368 0.39 -5.18 -9.29
C GLY A 368 -0.81 -4.37 -8.78
N ARG A 369 -1.82 -5.00 -8.19
CA ARG A 369 -2.98 -4.29 -7.61
C ARG A 369 -2.89 -4.05 -6.09
N LYS A 370 -1.79 -4.45 -5.44
CA LYS A 370 -1.55 -4.24 -4.00
C LYS A 370 -0.25 -3.49 -3.71
N ILE A 371 0.17 -2.64 -4.64
CA ILE A 371 1.44 -1.91 -4.59
C ILE A 371 1.58 -0.97 -3.38
N ILE A 372 0.50 -0.45 -2.83
CA ILE A 372 0.52 0.37 -1.61
C ILE A 372 0.80 -0.51 -0.38
N VAL A 373 0.23 -1.72 -0.35
CA VAL A 373 0.51 -2.74 0.67
C VAL A 373 1.97 -3.18 0.62
N ASP A 374 2.52 -3.29 -0.58
CA ASP A 374 3.89 -3.73 -0.84
C ASP A 374 4.94 -2.67 -0.52
N THR A 375 4.55 -1.41 -0.32
CA THR A 375 5.46 -0.29 -0.09
C THR A 375 5.26 0.32 1.31
N TYR A 376 4.58 1.45 1.44
CA TYR A 376 4.57 2.23 2.68
C TYR A 376 3.18 2.39 3.30
N GLY A 377 2.17 1.62 2.85
CA GLY A 377 0.82 1.63 3.44
C GLY A 377 0.11 2.99 3.35
N GLY A 378 0.50 3.85 2.41
CA GLY A 378 -0.06 5.19 2.24
C GLY A 378 0.66 6.31 2.99
N LYS A 379 1.63 6.02 3.86
CA LYS A 379 2.47 7.06 4.52
C LYS A 379 3.43 7.73 3.53
N GLY A 380 3.98 6.98 2.58
CA GLY A 380 4.75 7.49 1.44
C GLY A 380 3.91 7.50 0.16
N GLY A 381 4.30 8.33 -0.80
CA GLY A 381 3.76 8.30 -2.16
C GLY A 381 4.11 7.00 -2.90
N HIS A 382 3.47 6.78 -4.06
CA HIS A 382 3.78 5.68 -4.96
C HIS A 382 3.67 6.14 -6.42
N GLY A 383 4.61 5.69 -7.28
CA GLY A 383 4.65 6.08 -8.68
C GLY A 383 3.66 5.33 -9.58
N GLY A 384 3.10 4.21 -9.11
CA GLY A 384 2.06 3.43 -9.80
C GLY A 384 2.57 2.17 -10.50
N GLY A 385 3.88 1.94 -10.62
CA GLY A 385 4.43 0.75 -11.26
C GLY A 385 4.35 -0.49 -10.35
N ALA A 386 4.09 -1.66 -10.95
CA ALA A 386 4.10 -2.93 -10.26
C ALA A 386 5.52 -3.53 -10.27
N PHE A 387 5.84 -4.28 -9.22
CA PHE A 387 7.17 -4.94 -9.05
C PHE A 387 7.14 -6.39 -9.53
N SER A 388 6.09 -7.12 -9.12
CA SER A 388 5.98 -8.57 -9.30
C SER A 388 6.08 -8.97 -10.78
N GLY A 389 6.78 -10.06 -11.04
CA GLY A 389 6.94 -10.65 -12.36
C GLY A 389 7.87 -9.90 -13.32
N LYS A 390 8.63 -8.90 -12.83
CA LYS A 390 9.49 -8.03 -13.65
C LYS A 390 10.97 -8.18 -13.31
N ASP A 391 11.80 -8.42 -14.32
CA ASP A 391 13.26 -8.54 -14.16
C ASP A 391 13.94 -7.22 -13.76
N PRO A 392 15.20 -7.25 -13.22
CA PRO A 392 15.90 -6.07 -12.72
C PRO A 392 16.25 -5.02 -13.78
N SER A 393 16.00 -5.21 -15.06
CA SER A 393 16.11 -4.16 -16.07
C SER A 393 14.91 -3.18 -16.07
N LYS A 394 13.85 -3.51 -15.35
CA LYS A 394 12.70 -2.64 -15.14
C LYS A 394 12.96 -1.70 -13.97
N VAL A 395 12.54 -0.43 -14.11
CA VAL A 395 12.86 0.63 -13.14
C VAL A 395 12.15 0.41 -11.80
N ASP A 396 10.89 -0.02 -11.82
CA ASP A 396 10.09 -0.16 -10.59
C ASP A 396 10.70 -1.16 -9.59
N PRO A 397 10.97 -2.44 -9.93
CA PRO A 397 11.49 -3.38 -8.96
C PRO A 397 12.88 -3.00 -8.46
N VAL A 398 13.81 -2.60 -9.35
CA VAL A 398 15.19 -2.31 -8.96
C VAL A 398 15.29 -1.06 -8.10
N SER A 399 14.51 -0.02 -8.37
CA SER A 399 14.55 1.22 -7.61
C SER A 399 14.00 1.05 -6.19
N TYR A 400 12.86 0.37 -6.02
CA TYR A 400 12.32 0.11 -4.69
C TYR A 400 13.20 -0.84 -3.88
N THR A 401 13.84 -1.81 -4.50
CA THR A 401 14.85 -2.65 -3.84
C THR A 401 15.97 -1.81 -3.23
N HIS A 402 16.48 -0.80 -3.95
CA HIS A 402 17.53 0.08 -3.44
C HIS A 402 17.03 1.08 -2.40
N LEU A 403 15.82 1.63 -2.56
CA LEU A 403 15.22 2.58 -1.62
C LEU A 403 14.84 1.94 -0.28
N THR A 404 14.48 0.65 -0.30
CA THR A 404 14.04 -0.09 0.90
C THR A 404 15.11 -1.00 1.49
N LEU A 405 16.36 -0.89 1.05
CA LEU A 405 17.49 -1.71 1.50
C LEU A 405 17.58 -1.93 3.03
N PRO A 406 17.31 -0.95 3.89
CA PRO A 406 17.32 -1.17 5.34
C PRO A 406 16.25 -2.16 5.81
N THR A 407 15.16 -2.34 5.07
CA THR A 407 14.06 -3.24 5.41
C THR A 407 14.27 -4.66 4.89
N ILE A 408 14.91 -4.80 3.72
CA ILE A 408 15.16 -6.10 3.07
C ILE A 408 16.21 -6.93 3.82
N LEU A 409 17.16 -6.30 4.50
CA LEU A 409 18.20 -7.00 5.26
C LEU A 409 17.69 -7.73 6.51
N ARG A 410 16.41 -7.69 6.80
CA ARG A 410 15.76 -8.34 7.97
C ARG A 410 14.70 -9.38 7.62
N VAL A 411 14.53 -9.70 6.35
CA VAL A 411 13.60 -10.76 5.89
C VAL A 411 14.37 -12.07 5.74
#